data_c789f0cc972c1ca80cdd6126ce72ef3d
#
_entry.id   c789f0cc972c1ca80cdd6126ce72ef3d
#
_cell.length_a   1.000
_cell.length_b   1.000
_cell.length_c   1.000
_cell.angle_alpha   90.00
_cell.angle_beta   90.00
_cell.angle_gamma   90.00
#
_symmetry.space_group_name_H-M   'P 1'
#
loop_
_entity.id
_entity.type
_entity.pdbx_description
1 polymer ?
#
loop_
_entity_poly.entity_id
_entity_poly.type
_entity_poly.pdbx_seq_one_letter_code
_entity_poly.pdbx_strand_id
1 'polypeptide(L)'
;MKQYLERASILALSLVLITSFSISSALPAMFDYYQGYPKEQIELLVSLPSFGIMIMLVLNGFLERLFPERLQISLGLLILSIGGTAPFWYQEYNFVFAMRILFGLGVGMINAKDISIISERYHGKTRIQMLGLRGSAEVVGASILTLVVGQLLSLGWTVTFLAYSAGFLVLILYLLFVPYGKEKKETKKKETETTRLTGKMKG
;
A
#
# COMPACT_ATOMS: atom_id res chain seq x y z
N MET A 1 -7.53 -24.09 -6.82
CA MET A 1 -6.20 -23.66 -6.41
C MET A 1 -5.87 -22.24 -6.87
N LYS A 2 -5.96 -21.89 -8.19
CA LYS A 2 -5.66 -20.53 -8.70
C LYS A 2 -6.49 -19.39 -8.06
N GLN A 3 -7.78 -19.60 -7.81
CA GLN A 3 -8.65 -18.59 -7.18
C GLN A 3 -8.29 -18.31 -5.70
N TYR A 4 -7.86 -19.34 -4.96
CA TYR A 4 -7.41 -19.16 -3.58
C TYR A 4 -6.09 -18.39 -3.51
N LEU A 5 -5.15 -18.67 -4.41
CA LEU A 5 -3.89 -17.92 -4.51
C LEU A 5 -4.11 -16.45 -4.89
N GLU A 6 -5.06 -16.17 -5.78
CA GLU A 6 -5.42 -14.80 -6.16
C GLU A 6 -6.03 -14.02 -4.99
N ARG A 7 -6.99 -14.63 -4.26
CA ARG A 7 -7.56 -14.02 -3.05
C ARG A 7 -6.50 -13.80 -1.97
N ALA A 8 -5.62 -14.79 -1.75
CA ALA A 8 -4.53 -14.68 -0.77
C ALA A 8 -3.55 -13.57 -1.16
N SER A 9 -3.24 -13.37 -2.45
CA SER A 9 -2.36 -12.29 -2.90
C SER A 9 -2.96 -10.90 -2.67
N ILE A 10 -4.26 -10.72 -2.91
CA ILE A 10 -4.99 -9.46 -2.64
C ILE A 10 -4.99 -9.19 -1.12
N LEU A 11 -5.28 -10.20 -0.30
CA LEU A 11 -5.26 -10.06 1.16
C LEU A 11 -3.84 -9.80 1.71
N ALA A 12 -2.80 -10.36 1.07
CA ALA A 12 -1.41 -10.09 1.45
C ALA A 12 -1.01 -8.62 1.19
N LEU A 13 -1.52 -8.00 0.12
CA LEU A 13 -1.34 -6.56 -0.10
C LEU A 13 -1.98 -5.75 1.04
N SER A 14 -3.16 -6.16 1.48
CA SER A 14 -3.91 -5.47 2.55
C SER A 14 -3.18 -5.55 3.91
N LEU A 15 -2.42 -6.61 4.18
CA LEU A 15 -1.61 -6.73 5.41
C LEU A 15 -0.54 -5.63 5.55
N VAL A 16 -0.07 -5.07 4.44
CA VAL A 16 1.00 -4.06 4.43
C VAL A 16 0.46 -2.62 4.45
N LEU A 17 -0.84 -2.42 4.17
CA LEU A 17 -1.41 -1.08 3.95
C LEU A 17 -1.51 -0.20 5.21
N ILE A 18 -1.71 -0.77 6.40
CA ILE A 18 -1.90 0.01 7.66
C ILE A 18 -0.59 0.24 8.42
N THR A 19 0.53 0.23 7.75
CA THR A 19 1.84 0.40 8.40
C THR A 19 2.14 1.86 8.77
N SER A 20 1.33 2.82 8.31
CA SER A 20 1.62 4.25 8.42
C SER A 20 1.71 4.75 9.84
N PHE A 21 0.89 4.24 10.76
CA PHE A 21 0.83 4.66 12.16
C PHE A 21 1.65 3.80 13.11
N SER A 22 2.22 2.68 12.65
CA SER A 22 2.96 1.74 13.52
C SER A 22 4.16 2.39 14.20
N ILE A 23 4.72 3.46 13.63
CA ILE A 23 5.85 4.19 14.20
C ILE A 23 5.45 5.16 15.32
N SER A 24 4.16 5.34 15.60
CA SER A 24 3.70 6.23 16.67
C SER A 24 4.28 5.86 18.04
N SER A 25 4.58 4.58 18.26
CA SER A 25 5.26 4.10 19.47
C SER A 25 6.70 4.62 19.63
N ALA A 26 7.35 5.02 18.54
CA ALA A 26 8.69 5.59 18.56
C ALA A 26 8.71 7.12 18.82
N LEU A 27 7.54 7.77 18.86
CA LEU A 27 7.41 9.23 18.97
C LEU A 27 8.14 9.78 20.20
N PRO A 28 8.06 9.21 21.43
CA PRO A 28 8.82 9.70 22.58
C PRO A 28 10.33 9.74 22.32
N ALA A 29 10.89 8.70 21.74
CA ALA A 29 12.33 8.64 21.41
C ALA A 29 12.71 9.61 20.27
N MET A 30 11.77 9.90 19.34
CA MET A 30 11.98 10.94 18.33
C MET A 30 11.99 12.35 18.93
N PHE A 31 11.17 12.63 19.95
CA PHE A 31 11.22 13.90 20.67
C PHE A 31 12.59 14.13 21.34
N ASP A 32 13.15 13.07 21.91
CA ASP A 32 14.48 13.14 22.54
C ASP A 32 15.60 13.32 21.52
N TYR A 33 15.43 12.77 20.32
CA TYR A 33 16.43 12.90 19.25
C TYR A 33 16.38 14.26 18.55
N TYR A 34 15.17 14.76 18.23
CA TYR A 34 14.96 16.01 17.50
C TYR A 34 14.71 17.22 18.43
N GLN A 35 15.46 17.36 19.52
CA GLN A 35 15.29 18.43 20.54
C GLN A 35 15.30 19.87 19.98
N GLY A 36 15.89 20.08 18.79
CA GLY A 36 15.91 21.38 18.10
C GLY A 36 14.64 21.73 17.33
N TYR A 37 13.67 20.81 17.25
CA TYR A 37 12.42 21.01 16.50
C TYR A 37 11.21 21.07 17.43
N PRO A 38 10.18 21.89 17.11
CA PRO A 38 8.91 21.89 17.82
C PRO A 38 8.26 20.48 17.80
N LYS A 39 7.59 20.12 18.89
CA LYS A 39 6.93 18.81 19.01
C LYS A 39 5.93 18.53 17.89
N GLU A 40 5.20 19.56 17.48
CA GLU A 40 4.21 19.51 16.40
C GLU A 40 4.85 19.10 15.06
N GLN A 41 6.07 19.55 14.80
CA GLN A 41 6.79 19.16 13.58
C GLN A 41 7.24 17.69 13.64
N ILE A 42 7.61 17.19 14.81
CA ILE A 42 8.00 15.79 14.99
C ILE A 42 6.75 14.89 14.85
N GLU A 43 5.63 15.28 15.44
CA GLU A 43 4.34 14.58 15.28
C GLU A 43 3.87 14.56 13.80
N LEU A 44 4.17 15.63 13.07
CA LEU A 44 3.88 15.71 11.64
C LEU A 44 4.56 14.57 10.86
N LEU A 45 5.77 14.16 11.23
CA LEU A 45 6.46 13.03 10.59
C LEU A 45 5.66 11.72 10.66
N VAL A 46 4.86 11.53 11.71
CA VAL A 46 4.00 10.34 11.85
C VAL A 46 2.73 10.46 11.02
N SER A 47 2.11 11.64 10.98
CA SER A 47 0.85 11.89 10.27
C SER A 47 1.01 12.16 8.76
N LEU A 48 2.20 12.60 8.35
CA LEU A 48 2.53 13.01 6.96
C LEU A 48 2.18 11.97 5.89
N PRO A 49 2.38 10.66 6.10
CA PRO A 49 1.97 9.65 5.12
C PRO A 49 0.49 9.72 4.74
N SER A 50 -0.39 10.14 5.66
CA SER A 50 -1.82 10.25 5.38
C SER A 50 -2.12 11.26 4.27
N PHE A 51 -1.36 12.34 4.18
CA PHE A 51 -1.46 13.30 3.07
C PHE A 51 -1.05 12.66 1.74
N GLY A 52 0.04 11.90 1.72
CA GLY A 52 0.47 11.16 0.53
C GLY A 52 -0.59 10.15 0.06
N ILE A 53 -1.19 9.42 1.01
CA ILE A 53 -2.29 8.49 0.73
C ILE A 53 -3.48 9.23 0.11
N MET A 54 -3.90 10.36 0.70
CA MET A 54 -5.02 11.15 0.22
C MET A 54 -4.79 11.67 -1.21
N ILE A 55 -3.60 12.19 -1.50
CA ILE A 55 -3.21 12.64 -2.84
C ILE A 55 -3.35 11.49 -3.85
N MET A 56 -2.83 10.30 -3.51
CA MET A 56 -2.89 9.15 -4.41
C MET A 56 -4.30 8.60 -4.60
N LEU A 57 -5.15 8.65 -3.59
CA LEU A 57 -6.57 8.27 -3.73
C LEU A 57 -7.29 9.18 -4.73
N VAL A 58 -7.02 10.48 -4.70
CA VAL A 58 -7.60 11.45 -5.66
C VAL A 58 -7.04 11.21 -7.07
N LEU A 59 -5.74 10.95 -7.19
CA LEU A 59 -5.07 10.73 -8.48
C LEU A 59 -5.29 9.32 -9.06
N ASN A 60 -5.91 8.40 -8.31
CA ASN A 60 -6.03 7.00 -8.73
C ASN A 60 -6.67 6.84 -10.11
N GLY A 61 -7.74 7.55 -10.40
CA GLY A 61 -8.41 7.47 -11.70
C GLY A 61 -7.52 7.89 -12.89
N PHE A 62 -6.53 8.76 -12.65
CA PHE A 62 -5.52 9.13 -13.64
C PHE A 62 -4.42 8.07 -13.74
N LEU A 63 -3.96 7.55 -12.59
CA LEU A 63 -2.93 6.51 -12.53
C LEU A 63 -3.38 5.21 -13.21
N GLU A 64 -4.64 4.82 -13.07
CA GLU A 64 -5.22 3.64 -13.72
C GLU A 64 -5.23 3.72 -15.26
N ARG A 65 -5.26 4.93 -15.81
CA ARG A 65 -5.16 5.13 -17.27
C ARG A 65 -3.73 5.06 -17.77
N LEU A 66 -2.75 5.43 -16.94
CA LEU A 66 -1.33 5.49 -17.32
C LEU A 66 -0.60 4.17 -17.07
N PHE A 67 -0.92 3.49 -15.97
CA PHE A 67 -0.18 2.34 -15.50
C PHE A 67 -1.05 1.09 -15.45
N PRO A 68 -0.58 -0.04 -16.01
CA PRO A 68 -1.23 -1.33 -15.81
C PRO A 68 -1.20 -1.72 -14.31
N GLU A 69 -2.22 -2.44 -13.86
CA GLU A 69 -2.43 -2.87 -12.47
C GLU A 69 -1.13 -3.37 -11.80
N ARG A 70 -0.43 -4.27 -12.48
CA ARG A 70 0.79 -4.88 -11.95
C ARG A 70 1.91 -3.86 -11.72
N LEU A 71 2.08 -2.93 -12.65
CA LEU A 71 3.11 -1.89 -12.54
C LEU A 71 2.78 -0.93 -11.41
N GLN A 72 1.52 -0.51 -11.28
CA GLN A 72 1.07 0.38 -10.22
C GLN A 72 1.30 -0.22 -8.83
N ILE A 73 0.92 -1.50 -8.62
CA ILE A 73 1.14 -2.20 -7.35
C ILE A 73 2.64 -2.38 -7.08
N SER A 74 3.42 -2.80 -8.08
CA SER A 74 4.86 -3.02 -7.91
C SER A 74 5.61 -1.73 -7.59
N LEU A 75 5.28 -0.62 -8.27
CA LEU A 75 5.83 0.69 -7.97
C LEU A 75 5.40 1.18 -6.58
N GLY A 76 4.13 1.00 -6.23
CA GLY A 76 3.64 1.34 -4.90
C GLY A 76 4.38 0.60 -3.79
N LEU A 77 4.58 -0.72 -3.93
CA LEU A 77 5.34 -1.54 -2.97
C LEU A 77 6.81 -1.12 -2.90
N LEU A 78 7.43 -0.82 -4.03
CA LEU A 78 8.82 -0.36 -4.09
C LEU A 78 8.99 1.00 -3.37
N ILE A 79 8.13 1.96 -3.71
CA ILE A 79 8.14 3.32 -3.14
C ILE A 79 7.87 3.26 -1.63
N LEU A 80 6.87 2.48 -1.19
CA LEU A 80 6.56 2.25 0.22
C LEU A 80 7.78 1.68 0.95
N SER A 81 8.41 0.64 0.39
CA SER A 81 9.53 -0.04 1.04
C SER A 81 10.75 0.87 1.17
N ILE A 82 11.09 1.61 0.11
CA ILE A 82 12.19 2.58 0.15
C ILE A 82 11.88 3.73 1.10
N GLY A 83 10.73 4.40 0.95
CA GLY A 83 10.34 5.53 1.80
C GLY A 83 10.17 5.14 3.27
N GLY A 84 9.75 3.90 3.53
CA GLY A 84 9.62 3.37 4.89
C GLY A 84 10.95 3.02 5.53
N THR A 85 11.89 2.38 4.81
CA THR A 85 13.14 1.89 5.38
C THR A 85 14.28 2.92 5.36
N ALA A 86 14.27 3.87 4.43
CA ALA A 86 15.36 4.85 4.27
C ALA A 86 15.71 5.64 5.54
N PRO A 87 14.75 6.04 6.40
CA PRO A 87 15.05 6.73 7.65
C PRO A 87 15.92 5.94 8.63
N PHE A 88 16.05 4.62 8.46
CA PHE A 88 16.98 3.81 9.25
C PHE A 88 18.45 4.21 9.02
N TRP A 89 18.83 4.57 7.79
CA TRP A 89 20.20 4.90 7.45
C TRP A 89 20.54 6.37 7.64
N TYR A 90 19.57 7.26 7.45
CA TYR A 90 19.79 8.70 7.54
C TYR A 90 18.63 9.39 8.24
N GLN A 91 18.90 10.04 9.40
CA GLN A 91 17.90 10.57 10.33
C GLN A 91 17.76 12.09 10.29
N GLU A 92 18.34 12.76 9.29
CA GLU A 92 18.13 14.22 9.16
C GLU A 92 16.65 14.52 8.92
N TYR A 93 16.11 15.54 9.62
CA TYR A 93 14.67 15.83 9.65
C TYR A 93 14.05 15.97 8.26
N ASN A 94 14.67 16.79 7.38
CA ASN A 94 14.12 17.02 6.04
C ASN A 94 14.14 15.77 5.17
N PHE A 95 15.16 14.92 5.35
CA PHE A 95 15.22 13.63 4.66
C PHE A 95 14.12 12.70 5.14
N VAL A 96 13.95 12.58 6.47
CA VAL A 96 12.86 11.77 7.04
C VAL A 96 11.50 12.31 6.59
N PHE A 97 11.31 13.63 6.59
CA PHE A 97 10.10 14.27 6.10
C PHE A 97 9.78 13.88 4.65
N ALA A 98 10.77 14.00 3.73
CA ALA A 98 10.59 13.60 2.33
C ALA A 98 10.29 12.10 2.18
N MET A 99 10.97 11.25 2.94
CA MET A 99 10.73 9.80 2.92
C MET A 99 9.36 9.42 3.46
N ARG A 100 8.81 10.15 4.43
CA ARG A 100 7.44 9.94 4.95
C ARG A 100 6.38 10.30 3.92
N ILE A 101 6.58 11.36 3.13
CA ILE A 101 5.70 11.67 1.99
C ILE A 101 5.78 10.54 0.97
N LEU A 102 6.99 10.16 0.57
CA LEU A 102 7.22 9.11 -0.43
C LEU A 102 6.55 7.80 0.01
N PHE A 103 6.72 7.41 1.28
CA PHE A 103 6.06 6.27 1.88
C PHE A 103 4.54 6.34 1.73
N GLY A 104 3.93 7.49 2.07
CA GLY A 104 2.49 7.72 1.94
C GLY A 104 1.99 7.61 0.50
N LEU A 105 2.75 8.13 -0.47
CA LEU A 105 2.44 7.98 -1.90
C LEU A 105 2.43 6.50 -2.30
N GLY A 106 3.43 5.72 -1.87
CA GLY A 106 3.49 4.27 -2.14
C GLY A 106 2.28 3.52 -1.57
N VAL A 107 1.95 3.77 -0.29
CA VAL A 107 0.77 3.19 0.37
C VAL A 107 -0.52 3.56 -0.36
N GLY A 108 -0.67 4.85 -0.73
CA GLY A 108 -1.85 5.35 -1.44
C GLY A 108 -2.05 4.71 -2.80
N MET A 109 -0.99 4.48 -3.56
CA MET A 109 -1.04 3.78 -4.86
C MET A 109 -1.60 2.36 -4.72
N ILE A 110 -1.14 1.62 -3.70
CA ILE A 110 -1.58 0.24 -3.47
C ILE A 110 -3.02 0.22 -2.97
N ASN A 111 -3.35 1.07 -1.99
CA ASN A 111 -4.67 1.13 -1.36
C ASN A 111 -5.78 1.42 -2.39
N ALA A 112 -5.56 2.42 -3.23
CA ALA A 112 -6.48 2.77 -4.29
C ALA A 112 -6.71 1.61 -5.25
N LYS A 113 -5.63 0.94 -5.67
CA LYS A 113 -5.71 -0.17 -6.64
C LYS A 113 -6.31 -1.44 -6.04
N ASP A 114 -6.01 -1.77 -4.80
CA ASP A 114 -6.56 -2.93 -4.09
C ASP A 114 -8.09 -2.88 -4.00
N ILE A 115 -8.65 -1.70 -3.66
CA ILE A 115 -10.10 -1.46 -3.65
C ILE A 115 -10.70 -1.59 -5.06
N SER A 116 -10.02 -1.03 -6.07
CA SER A 116 -10.47 -1.09 -7.47
C SER A 116 -10.54 -2.54 -7.95
N ILE A 117 -9.50 -3.34 -7.73
CA ILE A 117 -9.43 -4.76 -8.10
C ILE A 117 -10.60 -5.57 -7.50
N ILE A 118 -10.86 -5.39 -6.19
CA ILE A 118 -11.97 -6.08 -5.54
C ILE A 118 -13.30 -5.67 -6.17
N SER A 119 -13.46 -4.37 -6.45
CA SER A 119 -14.70 -3.83 -7.01
C SER A 119 -14.95 -4.26 -8.46
N GLU A 120 -13.90 -4.46 -9.25
CA GLU A 120 -13.98 -4.91 -10.64
C GLU A 120 -14.18 -6.42 -10.78
N ARG A 121 -13.52 -7.21 -9.92
CA ARG A 121 -13.50 -8.67 -10.05
C ARG A 121 -14.62 -9.39 -9.31
N TYR A 122 -15.18 -8.77 -8.27
CA TYR A 122 -16.22 -9.37 -7.44
C TYR A 122 -17.49 -8.53 -7.46
N HIS A 123 -18.65 -9.20 -7.50
CA HIS A 123 -19.97 -8.56 -7.54
C HIS A 123 -20.90 -9.07 -6.44
N GLY A 124 -21.91 -8.28 -6.10
CA GLY A 124 -22.94 -8.66 -5.13
C GLY A 124 -22.36 -9.04 -3.76
N LYS A 125 -22.86 -10.12 -3.17
CA LYS A 125 -22.49 -10.59 -1.82
C LYS A 125 -20.99 -10.91 -1.70
N THR A 126 -20.39 -11.46 -2.76
CA THR A 126 -18.95 -11.82 -2.77
C THR A 126 -18.06 -10.58 -2.68
N ARG A 127 -18.45 -9.47 -3.32
CA ARG A 127 -17.72 -8.20 -3.21
C ARG A 127 -17.70 -7.69 -1.76
N ILE A 128 -18.86 -7.72 -1.11
CA ILE A 128 -19.00 -7.29 0.31
C ILE A 128 -18.12 -8.17 1.21
N GLN A 129 -18.13 -9.48 1.00
CA GLN A 129 -17.30 -10.41 1.76
C GLN A 129 -15.79 -10.14 1.54
N MET A 130 -15.36 -9.90 0.30
CA MET A 130 -13.95 -9.60 0.00
C MET A 130 -13.49 -8.27 0.60
N LEU A 131 -14.34 -7.23 0.58
CA LEU A 131 -14.05 -5.96 1.25
C LEU A 131 -13.97 -6.12 2.77
N GLY A 132 -14.83 -6.93 3.37
CA GLY A 132 -14.77 -7.27 4.79
C GLY A 132 -13.49 -8.03 5.16
N LEU A 133 -13.13 -9.05 4.38
CA LEU A 133 -11.88 -9.80 4.58
C LEU A 133 -10.64 -8.90 4.40
N ARG A 134 -10.68 -7.97 3.43
CA ARG A 134 -9.63 -6.96 3.25
C ARG A 134 -9.46 -6.12 4.52
N GLY A 135 -10.55 -5.55 5.05
CA GLY A 135 -10.49 -4.76 6.28
C GLY A 135 -9.99 -5.57 7.48
N SER A 136 -10.41 -6.84 7.60
CA SER A 136 -9.91 -7.73 8.65
C SER A 136 -8.41 -8.02 8.49
N ALA A 137 -7.94 -8.25 7.27
CA ALA A 137 -6.52 -8.46 6.98
C ALA A 137 -5.69 -7.22 7.31
N GLU A 138 -6.20 -6.01 7.02
CA GLU A 138 -5.56 -4.75 7.41
C GLU A 138 -5.37 -4.66 8.93
N VAL A 139 -6.42 -4.92 9.72
CA VAL A 139 -6.36 -4.87 11.18
C VAL A 139 -5.37 -5.89 11.74
N VAL A 140 -5.38 -7.12 11.21
CA VAL A 140 -4.42 -8.17 11.61
C VAL A 140 -3.00 -7.75 11.25
N GLY A 141 -2.78 -7.23 10.05
CA GLY A 141 -1.47 -6.73 9.61
C GLY A 141 -0.95 -5.59 10.49
N ALA A 142 -1.82 -4.61 10.80
CA ALA A 142 -1.49 -3.51 11.70
C ALA A 142 -1.10 -4.02 13.10
N SER A 143 -1.83 -4.98 13.65
CA SER A 143 -1.56 -5.55 14.96
C SER A 143 -0.21 -6.27 15.00
N ILE A 144 0.06 -7.11 13.99
CA ILE A 144 1.36 -7.82 13.88
C ILE A 144 2.50 -6.80 13.76
N LEU A 145 2.35 -5.80 12.89
CA LEU A 145 3.40 -4.82 12.67
C LEU A 145 3.64 -3.95 13.90
N THR A 146 2.59 -3.56 14.64
CA THR A 146 2.72 -2.82 15.90
C THR A 146 3.50 -3.62 16.93
N LEU A 147 3.26 -4.94 17.03
CA LEU A 147 4.04 -5.82 17.89
C LEU A 147 5.51 -5.88 17.47
N VAL A 148 5.78 -6.04 16.17
CA VAL A 148 7.14 -6.04 15.61
C VAL A 148 7.85 -4.72 15.89
N VAL A 149 7.19 -3.59 15.62
CA VAL A 149 7.74 -2.25 15.89
C VAL A 149 8.00 -2.05 17.36
N GLY A 150 7.10 -2.52 18.23
CA GLY A 150 7.30 -2.47 19.70
C GLY A 150 8.55 -3.23 20.14
N GLN A 151 8.81 -4.41 19.56
CA GLN A 151 10.04 -5.17 19.85
C GLN A 151 11.29 -4.47 19.28
N LEU A 152 11.23 -3.94 18.07
CA LEU A 152 12.34 -3.24 17.44
C LEU A 152 12.68 -1.94 18.18
N LEU A 153 11.71 -1.31 18.82
CA LEU A 153 11.91 -0.09 19.59
C LEU A 153 12.90 -0.27 20.76
N SER A 154 12.96 -1.48 21.34
CA SER A 154 13.94 -1.82 22.40
C SER A 154 15.39 -1.77 21.90
N LEU A 155 15.62 -1.91 20.57
CA LEU A 155 16.92 -1.82 19.93
C LEU A 155 17.26 -0.40 19.44
N GLY A 156 16.28 0.51 19.50
CA GLY A 156 16.41 1.90 19.10
C GLY A 156 15.28 2.34 18.15
N TRP A 157 14.89 3.62 18.23
CA TRP A 157 13.78 4.15 17.45
C TRP A 157 14.01 4.05 15.92
N THR A 158 15.25 4.21 15.47
CA THR A 158 15.60 4.09 14.04
C THR A 158 15.40 2.68 13.51
N VAL A 159 15.62 1.66 14.34
CA VAL A 159 15.46 0.25 13.98
C VAL A 159 14.01 -0.08 13.65
N THR A 160 13.05 0.67 14.19
CA THR A 160 11.61 0.48 13.90
C THR A 160 11.29 0.68 12.41
N PHE A 161 12.06 1.48 11.69
CA PHE A 161 11.89 1.68 10.25
C PHE A 161 12.19 0.42 9.43
N LEU A 162 13.01 -0.51 9.95
CA LEU A 162 13.27 -1.79 9.28
C LEU A 162 12.02 -2.68 9.17
N ALA A 163 11.01 -2.46 10.00
CA ALA A 163 9.74 -3.17 9.87
C ALA A 163 9.10 -2.96 8.47
N TYR A 164 9.33 -1.83 7.84
CA TYR A 164 8.82 -1.54 6.51
C TYR A 164 9.55 -2.31 5.38
N SER A 165 10.68 -2.96 5.68
CA SER A 165 11.35 -3.88 4.74
C SER A 165 10.48 -5.10 4.38
N ALA A 166 9.46 -5.42 5.18
CA ALA A 166 8.44 -6.39 4.84
C ALA A 166 7.74 -6.08 3.50
N GLY A 167 7.69 -4.82 3.09
CA GLY A 167 7.18 -4.41 1.78
C GLY A 167 7.99 -4.98 0.61
N PHE A 168 9.32 -5.11 0.75
CA PHE A 168 10.14 -5.79 -0.27
C PHE A 168 9.82 -7.28 -0.37
N LEU A 169 9.57 -7.95 0.77
CA LEU A 169 9.14 -9.35 0.76
C LEU A 169 7.82 -9.51 0.02
N VAL A 170 6.84 -8.65 0.32
CA VAL A 170 5.54 -8.66 -0.36
C VAL A 170 5.69 -8.34 -1.85
N LEU A 171 6.58 -7.41 -2.23
CA LEU A 171 6.89 -7.11 -3.63
C LEU A 171 7.41 -8.35 -4.36
N ILE A 172 8.37 -9.06 -3.77
CA ILE A 172 8.94 -10.28 -4.35
C ILE A 172 7.86 -11.35 -4.51
N LEU A 173 7.06 -11.59 -3.46
CA LEU A 173 5.95 -12.54 -3.51
C LEU A 173 4.91 -12.15 -4.57
N TYR A 174 4.56 -10.87 -4.66
CA TYR A 174 3.63 -10.37 -5.67
C TYR A 174 4.15 -10.61 -7.09
N LEU A 175 5.42 -10.30 -7.35
CA LEU A 175 6.04 -10.49 -8.67
C LEU A 175 6.12 -11.97 -9.07
N LEU A 176 6.36 -12.88 -8.10
CA LEU A 176 6.47 -14.32 -8.34
C LEU A 176 5.11 -15.00 -8.54
N PHE A 177 4.09 -14.62 -7.75
CA PHE A 177 2.82 -15.36 -7.70
C PHE A 177 1.71 -14.74 -8.55
N VAL A 178 1.81 -13.47 -8.96
CA VAL A 178 0.81 -12.83 -9.83
C VAL A 178 1.27 -12.88 -11.29
N PRO A 179 0.67 -13.74 -12.15
CA PRO A 179 1.12 -13.92 -13.52
C PRO A 179 0.84 -12.70 -14.41
N TYR A 180 1.82 -12.41 -15.27
CA TYR A 180 1.79 -11.33 -16.26
C TYR A 180 0.88 -11.67 -17.44
N GLY A 181 -0.40 -11.60 -17.34
CA GLY A 181 -1.15 -11.93 -18.56
C GLY A 181 -2.67 -11.96 -18.46
N LYS A 182 -3.26 -11.78 -17.31
CA LYS A 182 -4.73 -11.78 -17.21
C LYS A 182 -5.36 -10.46 -17.68
N GLU A 183 -4.70 -9.31 -17.49
CA GLU A 183 -5.20 -7.98 -17.88
C GLU A 183 -5.50 -7.85 -19.39
N LYS A 184 -4.59 -8.31 -20.26
CA LYS A 184 -4.78 -8.21 -21.71
C LYS A 184 -5.95 -9.05 -22.24
N LYS A 185 -6.30 -10.15 -21.57
CA LYS A 185 -7.42 -11.00 -21.98
C LYS A 185 -8.77 -10.44 -21.56
N GLU A 186 -8.85 -9.80 -20.39
CA GLU A 186 -10.10 -9.21 -19.88
C GLU A 186 -10.44 -7.90 -20.58
N THR A 187 -9.45 -7.04 -20.84
CA THR A 187 -9.64 -5.81 -21.61
C THR A 187 -10.10 -6.10 -23.03
N LYS A 188 -9.44 -7.04 -23.73
CA LYS A 188 -9.89 -7.49 -25.06
C LYS A 188 -11.27 -8.12 -25.05
N LYS A 189 -11.64 -8.85 -24.00
CA LYS A 189 -12.97 -9.46 -23.89
C LYS A 189 -14.06 -8.41 -23.67
N LYS A 190 -13.79 -7.40 -22.83
CA LYS A 190 -14.70 -6.26 -22.62
C LYS A 190 -14.87 -5.41 -23.87
N GLU A 191 -13.78 -5.09 -24.58
CA GLU A 191 -13.85 -4.37 -25.86
C GLU A 191 -14.65 -5.12 -26.91
N THR A 192 -14.47 -6.44 -27.03
CA THR A 192 -15.20 -7.28 -27.98
C THR A 192 -16.69 -7.40 -27.62
N GLU A 193 -17.03 -7.48 -26.33
CA GLU A 193 -18.43 -7.50 -25.87
C GLU A 193 -19.11 -6.14 -26.10
N THR A 194 -18.43 -5.03 -25.79
CA THR A 194 -18.97 -3.67 -26.01
C THR A 194 -19.21 -3.42 -27.48
N THR A 195 -18.29 -3.84 -28.36
CA THR A 195 -18.42 -3.71 -29.82
C THR A 195 -19.58 -4.55 -30.35
N ARG A 196 -19.80 -5.77 -29.81
CA ARG A 196 -20.94 -6.64 -30.19
C ARG A 196 -22.28 -6.06 -29.75
N LEU A 197 -22.34 -5.44 -28.56
CA LEU A 197 -23.59 -4.84 -28.05
C LEU A 197 -23.95 -3.58 -28.85
N THR A 198 -22.94 -2.74 -29.18
CA THR A 198 -23.16 -1.54 -30.00
C THR A 198 -23.57 -1.88 -31.44
N GLY A 199 -23.03 -2.98 -31.98
CA GLY A 199 -23.43 -3.48 -33.31
C GLY A 199 -24.88 -4.00 -33.36
N LYS A 200 -25.37 -4.62 -32.24
CA LYS A 200 -26.76 -5.09 -32.14
C LYS A 200 -27.80 -4.00 -31.94
N MET A 201 -27.42 -2.82 -31.45
CA MET A 201 -28.31 -1.67 -31.25
C MET A 201 -28.46 -0.79 -32.50
N LYS A 202 -27.67 -1.02 -33.55
CA LYS A 202 -27.71 -0.26 -34.82
C LYS A 202 -28.34 -1.02 -35.99
N GLY A 203 -28.79 -2.24 -35.81
CA GLY A 203 -29.52 -3.05 -36.79
C GLY A 203 -30.93 -3.37 -36.29
#